data_68f6c59c8e5782cf62b22b07b806abe0
#
_entry.id   68f6c59c8e5782cf62b22b07b806abe0
#
_cell.length_a   1.000
_cell.length_b   1.000
_cell.length_c   1.000
_cell.angle_alpha   90.00
_cell.angle_beta   90.00
_cell.angle_gamma   90.00
#
_symmetry.space_group_name_H-M   'P 1'
#
loop_
_entity.id
_entity.type
_entity.pdbx_description
1 polymer ?
#
loop_
_entity_poly.entity_id
_entity_poly.type
_entity_poly.pdbx_seq_one_letter_code
_entity_poly.pdbx_strand_id
1 'polypeptide(L)'
;MFSFGEFGKERVMAAQGSSLNRLAFSATAHCLTGCAIGEVLGLAIGTILGWSIFATIVLAIILAFFFGYSLTMLPLLRSGLALGTVLPLAFASDTLSITVMEIVDNLIILVIPGAMEAGLGSLLFWGSLAFALAVAFVAAFPVNRWLIARGKGHAAVHEYHHSQHNHHSQHNH
;
A
#
# COMPACT_ATOMS: atom_id res chain seq x y z
N MET A 1 -13.56 29.32 32.03
CA MET A 1 -12.10 29.47 31.88
C MET A 1 -11.64 28.31 30.99
N PHE A 2 -11.78 28.48 29.65
CA PHE A 2 -11.41 27.45 28.69
C PHE A 2 -9.88 27.42 28.58
N SER A 3 -9.30 26.24 28.83
CA SER A 3 -7.84 26.04 28.91
C SER A 3 -7.21 26.08 27.51
N PHE A 4 -6.33 27.08 27.31
CA PHE A 4 -5.53 27.26 26.08
C PHE A 4 -4.67 26.01 25.70
N GLY A 5 -4.46 25.09 26.67
CA GLY A 5 -3.70 23.85 26.48
C GLY A 5 -4.44 22.75 25.72
N GLU A 6 -5.77 22.71 25.77
CA GLU A 6 -6.56 21.69 25.04
C GLU A 6 -6.64 21.98 23.55
N PHE A 7 -6.79 23.26 23.17
CA PHE A 7 -6.77 23.68 21.77
C PHE A 7 -5.46 23.34 21.05
N GLY A 8 -4.34 23.41 21.75
CA GLY A 8 -3.03 23.01 21.21
C GLY A 8 -2.92 21.51 20.98
N LYS A 9 -3.40 20.70 21.93
CA LYS A 9 -3.38 19.23 21.81
C LYS A 9 -4.29 18.72 20.69
N GLU A 10 -5.47 19.29 20.54
CA GLU A 10 -6.39 18.91 19.45
C GLU A 10 -5.82 19.23 18.06
N ARG A 11 -5.16 20.37 17.89
CA ARG A 11 -4.51 20.73 16.63
C ARG A 11 -3.34 19.82 16.29
N VAL A 12 -2.52 19.45 17.27
CA VAL A 12 -1.39 18.53 17.09
C VAL A 12 -1.89 17.12 16.74
N MET A 13 -2.91 16.63 17.43
CA MET A 13 -3.51 15.32 17.13
C MET A 13 -4.19 15.29 15.76
N ALA A 14 -4.89 16.36 15.38
CA ALA A 14 -5.50 16.48 14.04
C ALA A 14 -4.43 16.54 12.93
N ALA A 15 -3.34 17.26 13.13
CA ALA A 15 -2.22 17.33 12.19
C ALA A 15 -1.49 15.98 12.04
N GLN A 16 -1.31 15.23 13.13
CA GLN A 16 -0.75 13.89 13.11
C GLN A 16 -1.68 12.89 12.42
N GLY A 17 -2.99 12.98 12.65
CA GLY A 17 -3.98 12.16 11.99
C GLY A 17 -4.03 12.40 10.47
N SER A 18 -3.93 13.65 10.03
CA SER A 18 -3.90 14.01 8.61
C SER A 18 -2.64 13.50 7.90
N SER A 19 -1.48 13.59 8.55
CA SER A 19 -0.22 13.06 8.02
C SER A 19 -0.23 11.53 7.90
N LEU A 20 -0.80 10.85 8.89
CA LEU A 20 -0.96 9.40 8.90
C LEU A 20 -1.89 8.93 7.77
N ASN A 21 -3.02 9.60 7.57
CA ASN A 21 -3.96 9.26 6.51
C ASN A 21 -3.34 9.47 5.12
N ARG A 22 -2.57 10.53 4.93
CA ARG A 22 -1.86 10.78 3.67
C ARG A 22 -0.82 9.70 3.37
N LEU A 23 -0.08 9.26 4.38
CA LEU A 23 0.88 8.16 4.23
C LEU A 23 0.18 6.84 3.92
N ALA A 24 -0.91 6.53 4.65
CA ALA A 24 -1.71 5.34 4.41
C ALA A 24 -2.32 5.33 3.01
N PHE A 25 -2.83 6.47 2.55
CA PHE A 25 -3.36 6.62 1.19
C PHE A 25 -2.26 6.36 0.15
N SER A 26 -1.10 6.97 0.31
CA SER A 26 0.03 6.78 -0.61
C SER A 26 0.49 5.33 -0.66
N ALA A 27 0.65 4.67 0.50
CA ALA A 27 1.03 3.27 0.57
C ALA A 27 -0.01 2.36 -0.11
N THR A 28 -1.29 2.58 0.18
CA THR A 28 -2.38 1.82 -0.44
C THR A 28 -2.43 2.01 -1.95
N ALA A 29 -2.24 3.25 -2.44
CA ALA A 29 -2.21 3.53 -3.87
C ALA A 29 -1.03 2.86 -4.59
N HIS A 30 0.15 2.78 -3.95
CA HIS A 30 1.30 2.07 -4.50
C HIS A 30 1.04 0.55 -4.60
N CYS A 31 0.54 -0.07 -3.52
CA CYS A 31 0.18 -1.49 -3.54
C CYS A 31 -0.88 -1.77 -4.61
N LEU A 32 -1.93 -0.94 -4.68
CA LEU A 32 -2.99 -1.09 -5.68
C LEU A 32 -2.46 -0.99 -7.11
N THR A 33 -1.53 -0.07 -7.37
CA THR A 33 -0.91 0.05 -8.69
C THR A 33 -0.12 -1.20 -9.05
N GLY A 34 0.59 -1.80 -8.08
CA GLY A 34 1.27 -3.08 -8.26
C GLY A 34 0.31 -4.22 -8.59
N CYS A 35 -0.79 -4.34 -7.85
CA CYS A 35 -1.85 -5.33 -8.12
C CYS A 35 -2.44 -5.14 -9.51
N ALA A 36 -2.86 -3.93 -9.87
CA ALA A 36 -3.43 -3.65 -11.18
C ALA A 36 -2.49 -4.00 -12.35
N ILE A 37 -1.20 -3.69 -12.23
CA ILE A 37 -0.20 -4.07 -13.23
C ILE A 37 -0.07 -5.59 -13.30
N GLY A 38 0.00 -6.26 -12.14
CA GLY A 38 0.12 -7.72 -12.05
C GLY A 38 -1.05 -8.45 -12.69
N GLU A 39 -2.28 -8.01 -12.40
CA GLU A 39 -3.50 -8.57 -12.96
C GLU A 39 -3.60 -8.42 -14.47
N VAL A 40 -3.39 -7.20 -14.98
CA VAL A 40 -3.45 -6.93 -16.42
C VAL A 40 -2.36 -7.73 -17.16
N LEU A 41 -1.14 -7.76 -16.66
CA LEU A 41 -0.05 -8.53 -17.28
C LEU A 41 -0.27 -10.04 -17.17
N GLY A 42 -0.73 -10.50 -16.00
CA GLY A 42 -1.03 -11.92 -15.78
C GLY A 42 -2.10 -12.41 -16.74
N LEU A 43 -3.19 -11.65 -16.89
CA LEU A 43 -4.24 -11.97 -17.85
C LEU A 43 -3.74 -11.92 -19.30
N ALA A 44 -2.98 -10.90 -19.67
CA ALA A 44 -2.42 -10.78 -21.01
C ALA A 44 -1.55 -11.99 -21.37
N ILE A 45 -0.63 -12.35 -20.49
CA ILE A 45 0.28 -13.50 -20.68
C ILE A 45 -0.51 -14.80 -20.72
N GLY A 46 -1.41 -15.03 -19.75
CA GLY A 46 -2.22 -16.24 -19.68
C GLY A 46 -3.10 -16.43 -20.92
N THR A 47 -3.70 -15.35 -21.41
CA THR A 47 -4.51 -15.36 -22.64
C THR A 47 -3.67 -15.68 -23.88
N ILE A 48 -2.52 -15.04 -24.04
CA ILE A 48 -1.61 -15.26 -25.19
C ILE A 48 -1.09 -16.70 -25.19
N LEU A 49 -0.78 -17.26 -24.03
CA LEU A 49 -0.26 -18.61 -23.89
C LEU A 49 -1.35 -19.69 -23.83
N GLY A 50 -2.63 -19.30 -23.85
CA GLY A 50 -3.77 -20.26 -23.77
C GLY A 50 -3.82 -21.02 -22.46
N TRP A 51 -3.40 -20.39 -21.34
CA TRP A 51 -3.40 -21.02 -20.03
C TRP A 51 -4.80 -21.15 -19.44
N SER A 52 -4.96 -22.08 -18.50
CA SER A 52 -6.19 -22.18 -17.73
C SER A 52 -6.41 -20.94 -16.86
N ILE A 53 -7.66 -20.65 -16.52
CA ILE A 53 -8.02 -19.53 -15.63
C ILE A 53 -7.23 -19.59 -14.33
N PHE A 54 -7.11 -20.78 -13.73
CA PHE A 54 -6.37 -20.96 -12.47
C PHE A 54 -4.88 -20.58 -12.63
N ALA A 55 -4.21 -21.05 -13.68
CA ALA A 55 -2.79 -20.73 -13.92
C ALA A 55 -2.60 -19.21 -14.17
N THR A 56 -3.54 -18.59 -14.85
CA THR A 56 -3.55 -17.15 -15.12
C THR A 56 -3.69 -16.33 -13.84
N ILE A 57 -4.61 -16.72 -12.92
CA ILE A 57 -4.79 -16.08 -11.62
C ILE A 57 -3.50 -16.22 -10.78
N VAL A 58 -2.91 -17.40 -10.70
CA VAL A 58 -1.66 -17.62 -9.96
C VAL A 58 -0.55 -16.72 -10.48
N LEU A 59 -0.41 -16.61 -11.81
CA LEU A 59 0.57 -15.72 -12.41
C LEU A 59 0.28 -14.24 -12.07
N ALA A 60 -0.99 -13.82 -12.16
CA ALA A 60 -1.39 -12.45 -11.83
C ALA A 60 -1.03 -12.09 -10.38
N ILE A 61 -1.32 -12.98 -9.43
CA ILE A 61 -0.96 -12.79 -8.01
C ILE A 61 0.57 -12.69 -7.83
N ILE A 62 1.35 -13.57 -8.47
CA ILE A 62 2.82 -13.49 -8.40
C ILE A 62 3.33 -12.16 -8.93
N LEU A 63 2.79 -11.70 -10.05
CA LEU A 63 3.16 -10.42 -10.65
C LEU A 63 2.72 -9.23 -9.78
N ALA A 64 1.54 -9.30 -9.16
CA ALA A 64 1.05 -8.28 -8.24
C ALA A 64 2.01 -8.09 -7.04
N PHE A 65 2.45 -9.18 -6.43
CA PHE A 65 3.47 -9.13 -5.37
C PHE A 65 4.80 -8.59 -5.89
N PHE A 66 5.25 -9.04 -7.04
CA PHE A 66 6.50 -8.58 -7.65
C PHE A 66 6.49 -7.07 -7.90
N PHE A 67 5.45 -6.54 -8.56
CA PHE A 67 5.34 -5.12 -8.84
C PHE A 67 5.03 -4.30 -7.58
N GLY A 68 4.19 -4.80 -6.67
CA GLY A 68 3.91 -4.16 -5.40
C GLY A 68 5.17 -3.93 -4.57
N TYR A 69 5.98 -4.97 -4.36
CA TYR A 69 7.27 -4.84 -3.69
C TYR A 69 8.23 -3.93 -4.44
N SER A 70 8.31 -4.04 -5.76
CA SER A 70 9.22 -3.21 -6.56
C SER A 70 8.92 -1.73 -6.42
N LEU A 71 7.63 -1.35 -6.44
CA LEU A 71 7.19 0.03 -6.30
C LEU A 71 7.48 0.59 -4.90
N THR A 72 7.40 -0.21 -3.86
CA THR A 72 7.72 0.21 -2.49
C THR A 72 9.23 0.24 -2.25
N MET A 73 9.97 -0.75 -2.77
CA MET A 73 11.41 -0.84 -2.56
C MET A 73 12.21 0.22 -3.30
N LEU A 74 11.79 0.58 -4.52
CA LEU A 74 12.56 1.49 -5.36
C LEU A 74 12.78 2.88 -4.73
N PRO A 75 11.78 3.59 -4.18
CA PRO A 75 12.01 4.84 -3.48
C PRO A 75 12.81 4.67 -2.18
N LEU A 76 12.65 3.56 -1.46
CA LEU A 76 13.42 3.26 -0.24
C LEU A 76 14.91 3.07 -0.53
N LEU A 77 15.24 2.34 -1.60
CA LEU A 77 16.63 2.17 -2.07
C LEU A 77 17.26 3.50 -2.46
N ARG A 78 16.50 4.39 -3.09
CA ARG A 78 16.97 5.71 -3.51
C ARG A 78 17.19 6.70 -2.36
N SER A 79 16.48 6.50 -1.24
CA SER A 79 16.59 7.40 -0.07
C SER A 79 17.82 7.17 0.78
N GLY A 80 18.65 6.15 0.49
CA GLY A 80 19.87 5.84 1.25
C GLY A 80 19.65 5.35 2.68
N LEU A 81 18.42 4.95 3.02
CA LEU A 81 18.10 4.40 4.34
C LEU A 81 18.75 3.03 4.55
N ALA A 82 19.15 2.76 5.80
CA ALA A 82 19.72 1.46 6.18
C ALA A 82 18.68 0.35 5.95
N LEU A 83 18.86 -0.41 4.88
CA LEU A 83 17.94 -1.44 4.39
C LEU A 83 17.61 -2.50 5.44
N GLY A 84 18.56 -2.83 6.32
CA GLY A 84 18.37 -3.89 7.31
C GLY A 84 17.25 -3.64 8.34
N THR A 85 16.91 -2.39 8.59
CA THR A 85 15.87 -2.05 9.59
C THR A 85 14.52 -1.77 8.93
N VAL A 86 14.52 -1.17 7.75
CA VAL A 86 13.29 -0.74 7.06
C VAL A 86 12.69 -1.86 6.21
N LEU A 87 13.53 -2.71 5.65
CA LEU A 87 13.13 -3.78 4.74
C LEU A 87 12.15 -4.79 5.37
N PRO A 88 12.39 -5.35 6.55
CA PRO A 88 11.46 -6.33 7.13
C PRO A 88 10.08 -5.75 7.43
N LEU A 89 10.04 -4.49 7.88
CA LEU A 89 8.78 -3.82 8.21
C LEU A 89 7.98 -3.46 6.96
N ALA A 90 8.66 -2.96 5.92
CA ALA A 90 8.03 -2.68 4.63
C ALA A 90 7.50 -3.98 3.99
N PHE A 91 8.29 -5.06 3.99
CA PHE A 91 7.88 -6.37 3.49
C PHE A 91 6.63 -6.90 4.20
N ALA A 92 6.61 -6.87 5.54
CA ALA A 92 5.46 -7.34 6.31
C ALA A 92 4.20 -6.51 6.05
N SER A 93 4.34 -5.19 5.94
CA SER A 93 3.26 -4.27 5.63
C SER A 93 2.69 -4.50 4.24
N ASP A 94 3.55 -4.57 3.24
CA ASP A 94 3.15 -4.75 1.85
C ASP A 94 2.54 -6.14 1.63
N THR A 95 3.13 -7.19 2.20
CA THR A 95 2.58 -8.55 2.14
C THR A 95 1.13 -8.59 2.62
N LEU A 96 0.86 -8.00 3.80
CA LEU A 96 -0.50 -8.00 4.34
C LEU A 96 -1.45 -7.16 3.50
N SER A 97 -1.01 -5.99 3.06
CA SER A 97 -1.81 -5.09 2.22
C SER A 97 -2.16 -5.72 0.88
N ILE A 98 -1.17 -6.25 0.16
CA ILE A 98 -1.37 -6.91 -1.15
C ILE A 98 -2.24 -8.15 -0.98
N THR A 99 -2.01 -8.96 0.06
CA THR A 99 -2.84 -10.14 0.32
C THR A 99 -4.31 -9.77 0.52
N VAL A 100 -4.61 -8.72 1.28
CA VAL A 100 -6.00 -8.25 1.46
C VAL A 100 -6.58 -7.76 0.14
N MET A 101 -5.81 -7.01 -0.66
CA MET A 101 -6.24 -6.54 -1.99
C MET A 101 -6.56 -7.70 -2.92
N GLU A 102 -5.64 -8.67 -3.06
CA GLU A 102 -5.81 -9.84 -3.92
C GLU A 102 -7.03 -10.69 -3.53
N ILE A 103 -7.25 -10.91 -2.21
CA ILE A 103 -8.43 -11.65 -1.74
C ILE A 103 -9.71 -10.91 -2.11
N VAL A 104 -9.79 -9.62 -1.84
CA VAL A 104 -10.99 -8.81 -2.09
C VAL A 104 -11.25 -8.70 -3.59
N ASP A 105 -10.24 -8.42 -4.39
CA ASP A 105 -10.34 -8.25 -5.83
C ASP A 105 -10.79 -9.54 -6.51
N ASN A 106 -10.11 -10.66 -6.25
CA ASN A 106 -10.46 -11.95 -6.81
C ASN A 106 -11.88 -12.41 -6.39
N LEU A 107 -12.29 -12.15 -5.14
CA LEU A 107 -13.66 -12.45 -4.70
C LEU A 107 -14.71 -11.62 -5.46
N ILE A 108 -14.45 -10.35 -5.71
CA ILE A 108 -15.37 -9.48 -6.45
C ILE A 108 -15.48 -9.93 -7.90
N ILE A 109 -14.34 -10.18 -8.57
CA ILE A 109 -14.34 -10.67 -9.95
C ILE A 109 -15.06 -12.01 -10.06
N LEU A 110 -14.91 -12.89 -9.07
CA LEU A 110 -15.61 -14.20 -9.04
C LEU A 110 -17.13 -14.03 -8.91
N VAL A 111 -17.61 -13.02 -8.20
CA VAL A 111 -19.05 -12.76 -7.97
C VAL A 111 -19.70 -12.08 -9.17
N ILE A 112 -18.95 -11.34 -9.99
CA ILE A 112 -19.47 -10.65 -11.16
C ILE A 112 -19.63 -11.65 -12.31
N PRO A 113 -20.87 -11.93 -12.79
CA PRO A 113 -21.08 -12.92 -13.87
C PRO A 113 -20.35 -12.52 -15.15
N GLY A 114 -19.58 -13.46 -15.70
CA GLY A 114 -18.85 -13.27 -16.95
C GLY A 114 -17.56 -12.45 -16.84
N ALA A 115 -17.20 -11.94 -15.66
CA ALA A 115 -15.95 -11.19 -15.49
C ALA A 115 -14.71 -12.06 -15.68
N MET A 116 -14.76 -13.31 -15.23
CA MET A 116 -13.65 -14.28 -15.35
C MET A 116 -13.36 -14.68 -16.79
N GLU A 117 -14.37 -14.70 -17.66
CA GLU A 117 -14.27 -15.03 -19.08
C GLU A 117 -14.07 -13.79 -19.96
N ALA A 118 -14.20 -12.61 -19.38
CA ALA A 118 -14.06 -11.35 -20.09
C ALA A 118 -12.61 -11.11 -20.50
N GLY A 119 -12.35 -11.05 -21.79
CA GLY A 119 -11.01 -10.73 -22.31
C GLY A 119 -10.68 -9.24 -22.21
N LEU A 120 -9.40 -8.91 -22.41
CA LEU A 120 -8.87 -7.53 -22.37
C LEU A 120 -9.58 -6.52 -23.29
N GLY A 121 -10.26 -6.99 -24.34
CA GLY A 121 -11.07 -6.14 -25.24
C GLY A 121 -12.47 -5.82 -24.73
N SER A 122 -12.89 -6.39 -23.61
CA SER A 122 -14.24 -6.26 -23.07
C SER A 122 -14.35 -5.10 -22.09
N LEU A 123 -15.41 -4.28 -22.22
CA LEU A 123 -15.76 -3.27 -21.21
C LEU A 123 -16.12 -3.89 -19.87
N LEU A 124 -16.66 -5.12 -19.88
CA LEU A 124 -16.97 -5.85 -18.65
C LEU A 124 -15.70 -6.15 -17.85
N PHE A 125 -14.61 -6.55 -18.53
CA PHE A 125 -13.32 -6.74 -17.87
C PHE A 125 -12.83 -5.46 -17.18
N TRP A 126 -12.73 -4.38 -17.91
CA TRP A 126 -12.22 -3.11 -17.34
C TRP A 126 -13.13 -2.53 -16.27
N GLY A 127 -14.45 -2.66 -16.43
CA GLY A 127 -15.43 -2.20 -15.44
C GLY A 127 -15.38 -3.02 -14.15
N SER A 128 -15.31 -4.35 -14.26
CA SER A 128 -15.20 -5.24 -13.09
C SER A 128 -13.86 -5.07 -12.38
N LEU A 129 -12.76 -4.96 -13.12
CA LEU A 129 -11.42 -4.71 -12.57
C LEU A 129 -11.38 -3.36 -11.82
N ALA A 130 -11.84 -2.28 -12.44
CA ALA A 130 -11.86 -0.96 -11.80
C ALA A 130 -12.72 -0.95 -10.52
N PHE A 131 -13.87 -1.63 -10.55
CA PHE A 131 -14.74 -1.75 -9.38
C PHE A 131 -14.08 -2.59 -8.28
N ALA A 132 -13.50 -3.73 -8.63
CA ALA A 132 -12.82 -4.62 -7.69
C ALA A 132 -11.62 -3.93 -7.03
N LEU A 133 -10.78 -3.24 -7.81
CA LEU A 133 -9.67 -2.44 -7.29
C LEU A 133 -10.13 -1.31 -6.37
N ALA A 134 -11.24 -0.64 -6.69
CA ALA A 134 -11.79 0.41 -5.82
C ALA A 134 -12.23 -0.16 -4.45
N VAL A 135 -12.90 -1.31 -4.44
CA VAL A 135 -13.31 -1.99 -3.19
C VAL A 135 -12.08 -2.52 -2.45
N ALA A 136 -11.12 -3.11 -3.14
CA ALA A 136 -9.85 -3.57 -2.57
C ALA A 136 -9.07 -2.41 -1.91
N PHE A 137 -9.06 -1.23 -2.54
CA PHE A 137 -8.48 -0.01 -1.96
C PHE A 137 -9.14 0.35 -0.63
N VAL A 138 -10.48 0.38 -0.59
CA VAL A 138 -11.23 0.72 0.63
C VAL A 138 -10.97 -0.30 1.74
N ALA A 139 -10.84 -1.59 1.40
CA ALA A 139 -10.55 -2.65 2.37
C ALA A 139 -9.09 -2.60 2.87
N ALA A 140 -8.12 -2.32 2.01
CA ALA A 140 -6.70 -2.28 2.38
C ALA A 140 -6.29 -0.98 3.08
N PHE A 141 -6.98 0.14 2.84
CA PHE A 141 -6.66 1.43 3.45
C PHE A 141 -6.62 1.39 4.98
N PRO A 142 -7.64 0.87 5.72
CA PRO A 142 -7.57 0.78 7.18
C PRO A 142 -6.46 -0.15 7.66
N VAL A 143 -6.13 -1.20 6.91
CA VAL A 143 -5.03 -2.12 7.21
C VAL A 143 -3.70 -1.38 7.15
N ASN A 144 -3.43 -0.68 6.05
CA ASN A 144 -2.23 0.13 5.88
C ASN A 144 -2.13 1.24 6.94
N ARG A 145 -3.23 1.93 7.22
CA ARG A 145 -3.28 2.94 8.26
C ARG A 145 -2.91 2.39 9.63
N TRP A 146 -3.43 1.22 9.98
CA TRP A 146 -3.14 0.55 11.24
C TRP A 146 -1.67 0.09 11.34
N LEU A 147 -1.12 -0.48 10.26
CA LEU A 147 0.28 -0.91 10.18
C LEU A 147 1.23 0.28 10.33
N ILE A 148 0.97 1.38 9.61
CA ILE A 148 1.80 2.59 9.69
C ILE A 148 1.69 3.22 11.08
N ALA A 149 0.50 3.25 11.68
CA ALA A 149 0.33 3.76 13.04
C ALA A 149 1.15 2.96 14.07
N ARG A 150 1.23 1.64 13.92
CA ARG A 150 2.08 0.78 14.77
C ARG A 150 3.58 0.92 14.45
N GLY A 151 3.94 1.02 13.19
CA GLY A 151 5.33 1.22 12.73
C GLY A 151 5.91 2.57 13.12
N LYS A 152 5.09 3.63 13.13
CA LYS A 152 5.51 4.97 13.57
C LYS A 152 5.91 5.06 15.04
N GLY A 153 5.43 4.16 15.90
CA GLY A 153 5.88 4.12 17.30
C GLY A 153 7.39 3.89 17.43
N HIS A 154 8.01 3.18 16.49
CA HIS A 154 9.46 2.98 16.47
C HIS A 154 10.21 4.06 15.67
N ALA A 155 9.63 4.57 14.58
CA ALA A 155 10.23 5.60 13.74
C ALA A 155 10.21 6.99 14.43
N ALA A 156 9.15 7.31 15.16
CA ALA A 156 9.06 8.58 15.91
C ALA A 156 10.12 8.70 17.00
N VAL A 157 10.55 7.59 17.60
CA VAL A 157 11.64 7.60 18.61
C VAL A 157 12.98 7.97 17.96
N HIS A 158 13.23 7.52 16.72
CA HIS A 158 14.46 7.86 16.01
C HIS A 158 14.49 9.32 15.51
N GLU A 159 13.37 9.86 15.09
CA GLU A 159 13.28 11.27 14.65
C GLU A 159 13.47 12.26 15.83
N TYR A 160 12.96 11.91 17.01
CA TYR A 160 13.17 12.72 18.23
C TYR A 160 14.65 12.76 18.65
N HIS A 161 15.39 11.68 18.52
CA HIS A 161 16.82 11.67 18.84
C HIS A 161 17.66 12.50 17.86
N HIS A 162 17.33 12.49 16.56
CA HIS A 162 18.03 13.33 15.59
C HIS A 162 17.77 14.84 15.78
N SER A 163 16.57 15.23 16.17
CA SER A 163 16.22 16.64 16.41
C SER A 163 16.90 17.20 17.65
N GLN A 164 17.10 16.42 18.70
CA GLN A 164 17.79 16.86 19.92
C GLN A 164 19.29 17.04 19.72
N HIS A 165 19.94 16.21 18.89
CA HIS A 165 21.36 16.37 18.61
C HIS A 165 21.68 17.63 17.81
N ASN A 166 20.79 18.09 16.93
CA ASN A 166 20.98 19.30 16.14
C ASN A 166 20.80 20.58 16.96
N HIS A 167 20.00 20.58 18.04
CA HIS A 167 19.85 21.76 18.92
C HIS A 167 21.02 21.96 19.89
N HIS A 168 21.73 20.91 20.29
CA HIS A 168 22.90 21.03 21.17
C HIS A 168 24.15 21.52 20.45
N SER A 169 24.25 21.37 19.12
CA SER A 169 25.41 21.81 18.34
C SER A 169 25.40 23.31 17.99
N GLN A 170 24.27 24.00 18.17
CA GLN A 170 24.16 25.44 17.83
C GLN A 170 24.42 26.40 19.00
N HIS A 171 24.61 25.90 20.21
CA HIS A 171 24.86 26.77 21.40
C HIS A 171 26.33 26.83 21.87
N ASN A 172 27.28 26.28 21.08
CA ASN A 172 28.70 26.28 21.43
C ASN A 172 29.57 27.05 20.41
N HIS A 173 29.10 28.16 19.88
CA HIS A 173 29.93 29.14 19.18
C HIS A 173 29.61 30.54 19.65
#